data_84e87884d7a77b7d844d916bca2dc451
#
_entry.id   84e87884d7a77b7d844d916bca2dc451
#
_cell.length_a   1.000
_cell.length_b   1.000
_cell.length_c   1.000
_cell.angle_alpha   90.00
_cell.angle_beta   90.00
_cell.angle_gamma   90.00
#
_symmetry.space_group_name_H-M   'P 1'
#
loop_
_entity.id
_entity.type
_entity.pdbx_description
1 polymer ?
#
loop_
_entity_poly.entity_id
_entity_poly.type
_entity_poly.pdbx_seq_one_letter_code
_entity_poly.pdbx_strand_id
1 'polypeptide(L)'
;HNNDGYRVVTEMLDFETAVQVAVDFASGRDDTLVVVVADHETGGLGITSGSAYGTSAEIGWVHTGHTGSPVAVYSCGPNSVLLGSHMYLANIPKIISLGWGVTDFGPERELTGPGAF
;
A
#
# COMPACT_ATOMS: atom_id res chain seq x y z
N HIS A 1 3.30 -13.71 -7.28
CA HIS A 1 4.54 -14.37 -7.75
C HIS A 1 4.31 -15.39 -8.87
N ASN A 2 3.11 -15.89 -9.03
CA ASN A 2 2.77 -16.84 -10.09
C ASN A 2 2.38 -16.17 -11.41
N ASN A 3 2.37 -14.85 -11.45
CA ASN A 3 1.93 -14.05 -12.60
C ASN A 3 0.54 -14.47 -13.10
N ASP A 4 -0.38 -14.71 -12.16
CA ASP A 4 -1.75 -15.14 -12.43
C ASP A 4 -2.68 -13.92 -12.41
N GLY A 5 -2.96 -13.37 -13.59
CA GLY A 5 -3.76 -12.15 -13.74
C GLY A 5 -5.19 -12.29 -13.23
N TYR A 6 -5.79 -13.45 -13.41
CA TYR A 6 -7.14 -13.70 -12.91
C TYR A 6 -7.19 -13.60 -11.38
N ARG A 7 -6.25 -14.26 -10.70
CA ARG A 7 -6.17 -14.20 -9.25
C ARG A 7 -5.82 -12.81 -8.73
N VAL A 8 -4.89 -12.11 -9.37
CA VAL A 8 -4.57 -10.74 -8.98
C VAL A 8 -5.83 -9.87 -8.96
N VAL A 9 -6.64 -9.93 -10.01
CA VAL A 9 -7.88 -9.11 -10.09
C VAL A 9 -8.91 -9.57 -9.06
N THR A 10 -9.18 -10.88 -8.98
CA THR A 10 -10.24 -11.39 -8.08
C THR A 10 -9.87 -11.21 -6.60
N GLU A 11 -8.63 -11.48 -6.23
CA GLU A 11 -8.18 -11.31 -4.85
C GLU A 11 -8.10 -9.82 -4.45
N MET A 12 -7.80 -8.91 -5.39
CA MET A 12 -7.89 -7.47 -5.14
C MET A 12 -9.33 -7.00 -4.89
N LEU A 13 -10.32 -7.55 -5.57
CA LEU A 13 -11.74 -7.23 -5.31
C LEU A 13 -12.19 -7.75 -3.94
N ASP A 14 -11.74 -8.95 -3.56
CA ASP A 14 -12.00 -9.48 -2.22
C ASP A 14 -11.32 -8.64 -1.14
N PHE A 15 -10.08 -8.21 -1.40
CA PHE A 15 -9.34 -7.33 -0.51
C PHE A 15 -10.00 -5.95 -0.36
N GLU A 16 -10.49 -5.37 -1.46
CA GLU A 16 -11.28 -4.11 -1.42
C GLU A 16 -12.46 -4.23 -0.45
N THR A 17 -13.17 -5.36 -0.48
CA THR A 17 -14.28 -5.62 0.46
C THR A 17 -13.80 -5.62 1.91
N ALA A 18 -12.67 -6.24 2.19
CA ALA A 18 -12.09 -6.25 3.55
C ALA A 18 -11.65 -4.84 3.99
N VAL A 19 -11.06 -4.07 3.08
CA VAL A 19 -10.68 -2.66 3.33
C VAL A 19 -11.92 -1.83 3.65
N GLN A 20 -13.03 -2.03 2.91
CA GLN A 20 -14.28 -1.31 3.16
C GLN A 20 -14.80 -1.56 4.59
N VAL A 21 -14.76 -2.80 5.07
CA VAL A 21 -15.13 -3.13 6.47
C VAL A 21 -14.26 -2.37 7.47
N ALA A 22 -12.95 -2.28 7.23
CA ALA A 22 -12.05 -1.54 8.12
C ALA A 22 -12.33 -0.03 8.11
N VAL A 23 -12.60 0.54 6.94
CA VAL A 23 -12.94 1.97 6.77
C VAL A 23 -14.29 2.28 7.43
N ASP A 24 -15.28 1.42 7.25
CA ASP A 24 -16.61 1.58 7.88
C ASP A 24 -16.49 1.53 9.41
N PHE A 25 -15.69 0.60 9.94
CA PHE A 25 -15.40 0.53 11.38
C PHE A 25 -14.71 1.80 11.89
N ALA A 26 -13.75 2.34 11.15
CA ALA A 26 -13.02 3.55 11.53
C ALA A 26 -13.84 4.84 11.35
N SER A 27 -14.93 4.79 10.59
CA SER A 27 -15.75 5.97 10.29
C SER A 27 -16.34 6.59 11.56
N GLY A 28 -16.07 7.88 11.74
CA GLY A 28 -16.51 8.63 12.93
C GLY A 28 -15.74 8.33 14.21
N ARG A 29 -14.66 7.56 14.13
CA ARG A 29 -13.76 7.27 15.26
C ARG A 29 -12.50 8.13 15.19
N ASP A 30 -12.05 8.56 16.34
CA ASP A 30 -10.82 9.34 16.52
C ASP A 30 -9.66 8.52 17.12
N ASP A 31 -9.89 7.23 17.36
CA ASP A 31 -8.97 6.28 17.98
C ASP A 31 -8.48 5.17 17.03
N THR A 32 -8.87 5.22 15.76
CA THR A 32 -8.59 4.16 14.79
C THR A 32 -7.87 4.70 13.56
N LEU A 33 -6.66 4.22 13.31
CA LEU A 33 -5.90 4.46 12.08
C LEU A 33 -5.99 3.23 11.18
N VAL A 34 -6.45 3.41 9.95
CA VAL A 34 -6.41 2.38 8.90
C VAL A 34 -5.24 2.68 7.96
N VAL A 35 -4.42 1.68 7.70
CA VAL A 35 -3.31 1.76 6.74
C VAL A 35 -3.40 0.57 5.79
N VAL A 36 -3.38 0.85 4.50
CA VAL A 36 -3.39 -0.16 3.43
C VAL A 36 -2.13 0.03 2.59
N VAL A 37 -1.29 -0.97 2.54
CA VAL A 37 -0.01 -0.91 1.83
C VAL A 37 0.41 -2.32 1.41
N ALA A 38 1.11 -2.43 0.27
CA ALA A 38 1.82 -3.66 -0.08
C ALA A 38 3.22 -3.66 0.55
N ASP A 39 3.74 -4.84 0.82
CA ASP A 39 5.11 -5.04 1.32
C ASP A 39 6.16 -4.78 0.23
N HIS A 40 5.85 -5.03 -1.05
CA HIS A 40 6.67 -4.76 -2.23
C HIS A 40 5.85 -4.85 -3.51
N GLU A 41 6.42 -4.41 -4.59
CA GLU A 41 5.95 -4.67 -5.94
C GLU A 41 6.37 -6.07 -6.39
N THR A 42 5.60 -6.71 -7.26
CA THR A 42 5.91 -8.04 -7.79
C THR A 42 5.83 -8.08 -9.31
N GLY A 43 6.93 -8.48 -9.90
CA GLY A 43 7.01 -8.89 -11.30
C GLY A 43 7.03 -7.76 -12.32
N GLY A 44 6.94 -6.51 -11.93
CA GLY A 44 6.79 -5.39 -12.86
C GLY A 44 5.45 -5.48 -13.60
N LEU A 45 4.35 -5.71 -12.87
CA LEU A 45 3.00 -5.77 -13.40
C LEU A 45 2.67 -4.52 -14.21
N GLY A 46 2.20 -4.70 -15.43
CA GLY A 46 1.73 -3.62 -16.28
C GLY A 46 0.55 -3.99 -17.13
N ILE A 47 -0.18 -2.97 -17.61
CA ILE A 47 -1.21 -3.14 -18.62
C ILE A 47 -0.51 -3.21 -19.99
N THR A 48 -0.67 -4.31 -20.70
CA THR A 48 0.03 -4.60 -21.95
C THR A 48 -0.77 -4.22 -23.20
N SER A 49 -2.10 -4.12 -23.06
CA SER A 49 -2.96 -3.61 -24.14
C SER A 49 -4.10 -2.77 -23.59
N GLY A 50 -4.57 -1.82 -24.42
CA GLY A 50 -5.75 -1.02 -24.11
C GLY A 50 -7.02 -1.84 -24.27
N SER A 51 -7.92 -1.72 -23.31
CA SER A 51 -9.24 -2.31 -23.35
C SER A 51 -10.30 -1.23 -23.45
N ALA A 52 -11.37 -1.49 -24.18
CA ALA A 52 -12.54 -0.63 -24.15
C ALA A 52 -13.17 -0.68 -22.75
N TYR A 53 -13.84 0.40 -22.35
CA TYR A 53 -14.57 0.44 -21.09
C TYR A 53 -15.52 -0.77 -20.96
N GLY A 54 -15.47 -1.45 -19.82
CA GLY A 54 -16.28 -2.64 -19.55
C GLY A 54 -15.68 -3.96 -20.04
N THR A 55 -14.47 -3.95 -20.60
CA THR A 55 -13.71 -5.18 -20.93
C THR A 55 -12.54 -5.39 -19.97
N SER A 56 -12.10 -6.65 -19.86
CA SER A 56 -10.91 -6.97 -19.06
C SER A 56 -9.65 -6.36 -19.67
N ALA A 57 -8.82 -5.74 -18.84
CA ALA A 57 -7.50 -5.31 -19.27
C ALA A 57 -6.59 -6.52 -19.49
N GLU A 58 -5.73 -6.45 -20.52
CA GLU A 58 -4.62 -7.37 -20.66
C GLU A 58 -3.47 -6.91 -19.77
N ILE A 59 -3.00 -7.79 -18.93
CA ILE A 59 -1.91 -7.52 -17.99
C ILE A 59 -0.75 -8.48 -18.23
N GLY A 60 0.46 -8.02 -17.96
CA GLY A 60 1.67 -8.79 -18.14
C GLY A 60 2.72 -8.47 -17.09
N TRP A 61 3.75 -9.28 -17.03
CA TRP A 61 4.86 -9.18 -16.08
C TRP A 61 6.19 -9.28 -16.82
N VAL A 62 7.21 -8.69 -16.22
CA VAL A 62 8.58 -8.75 -16.74
C VAL A 62 9.31 -9.99 -16.19
N HIS A 63 9.03 -10.37 -14.94
CA HIS A 63 9.61 -11.54 -14.26
C HIS A 63 8.71 -12.01 -13.11
N THR A 64 9.17 -12.96 -12.30
CA THR A 64 8.43 -13.54 -11.17
C THR A 64 8.93 -13.06 -9.80
N GLY A 65 9.97 -12.24 -9.76
CA GLY A 65 10.54 -11.66 -8.53
C GLY A 65 9.98 -10.29 -8.21
N HIS A 66 10.61 -9.58 -7.28
CA HIS A 66 10.27 -8.22 -6.91
C HIS A 66 10.97 -7.20 -7.81
N THR A 67 10.40 -6.01 -7.95
CA THR A 67 11.09 -4.85 -8.52
C THR A 67 11.33 -3.78 -7.45
N GLY A 68 12.13 -2.79 -7.78
CA GLY A 68 12.34 -1.61 -6.95
C GLY A 68 11.26 -0.53 -7.11
N SER A 69 10.17 -0.82 -7.82
CA SER A 69 9.09 0.15 -8.01
C SER A 69 8.38 0.45 -6.70
N PRO A 70 8.05 1.72 -6.43
CA PRO A 70 7.30 2.08 -5.23
C PRO A 70 5.89 1.47 -5.26
N VAL A 71 5.39 1.13 -4.08
CA VAL A 71 4.00 0.72 -3.88
C VAL A 71 3.20 1.84 -3.22
N ALA A 72 1.90 1.89 -3.51
CA ALA A 72 1.03 2.89 -2.93
C ALA A 72 0.76 2.59 -1.45
N VAL A 73 0.64 3.65 -0.64
CA VAL A 73 0.09 3.60 0.71
C VAL A 73 -1.18 4.43 0.76
N TYR A 74 -2.23 3.88 1.34
CA TYR A 74 -3.48 4.56 1.61
C TYR A 74 -3.72 4.56 3.11
N SER A 75 -4.24 5.66 3.65
CA SER A 75 -4.51 5.75 5.09
C SER A 75 -5.64 6.71 5.39
N CYS A 76 -6.37 6.43 6.48
CA CYS A 76 -7.34 7.34 7.05
C CYS A 76 -7.36 7.20 8.58
N GLY A 77 -7.79 8.25 9.27
CA GLY A 77 -7.82 8.31 10.73
C GLY A 77 -6.67 9.14 11.33
N PRO A 78 -6.46 9.06 12.65
CA PRO A 78 -5.43 9.83 13.35
C PRO A 78 -4.04 9.61 12.76
N ASN A 79 -3.26 10.68 12.59
CA ASN A 79 -1.90 10.67 12.04
C ASN A 79 -1.78 10.18 10.58
N SER A 80 -2.86 9.90 9.88
CA SER A 80 -2.83 9.43 8.48
C SER A 80 -2.08 10.41 7.54
N VAL A 81 -2.13 11.71 7.83
CA VAL A 81 -1.40 12.74 7.06
C VAL A 81 0.11 12.50 7.01
N LEU A 82 0.68 11.85 8.01
CA LEU A 82 2.11 11.52 8.06
C LEU A 82 2.51 10.43 7.07
N LEU A 83 1.54 9.70 6.53
CA LEU A 83 1.73 8.65 5.52
C LEU A 83 1.55 9.18 4.08
N GLY A 84 1.32 10.47 3.91
CA GLY A 84 0.98 11.08 2.61
C GLY A 84 2.16 11.44 1.71
N SER A 85 3.37 10.95 1.96
CA SER A 85 4.57 11.27 1.17
C SER A 85 5.36 10.03 0.79
N HIS A 86 6.35 10.20 -0.12
CA HIS A 86 7.35 9.16 -0.39
C HIS A 86 8.14 8.85 0.87
N MET A 87 8.20 7.57 1.24
CA MET A 87 8.92 7.12 2.43
C MET A 87 9.41 5.68 2.27
N TYR A 88 10.35 5.30 3.11
CA TYR A 88 10.71 3.89 3.26
C TYR A 88 9.62 3.14 4.01
N LEU A 89 9.31 1.91 3.62
CA LEU A 89 8.35 1.04 4.32
C LEU A 89 8.67 0.91 5.83
N ALA A 90 9.96 0.90 6.18
CA ALA A 90 10.42 0.88 7.57
C ALA A 90 9.98 2.10 8.41
N ASN A 91 9.48 3.17 7.79
CA ASN A 91 8.96 4.33 8.52
C ASN A 91 7.48 4.19 8.89
N ILE A 92 6.72 3.32 8.21
CA ILE A 92 5.30 3.09 8.51
C ILE A 92 5.08 2.67 9.98
N PRO A 93 5.77 1.63 10.51
CA PRO A 93 5.60 1.26 11.91
C PRO A 93 6.01 2.36 12.90
N LYS A 94 6.95 3.25 12.54
CA LYS A 94 7.30 4.41 13.37
C LYS A 94 6.14 5.41 13.46
N ILE A 95 5.49 5.69 12.33
CA ILE A 95 4.31 6.56 12.29
C ILE A 95 3.16 5.97 13.10
N ILE A 96 2.95 4.66 12.99
CA ILE A 96 1.94 3.95 13.79
C ILE A 96 2.27 4.07 15.28
N SER A 97 3.53 3.87 15.68
CA SER A 97 3.96 3.94 17.08
C SER A 97 3.78 5.34 17.68
N LEU A 98 3.96 6.41 16.88
CA LEU A 98 3.66 7.77 17.31
C LEU A 98 2.22 7.95 17.76
N GLY A 99 1.28 7.27 17.10
CA GLY A 99 -0.14 7.26 17.48
C GLY A 99 -0.39 6.70 18.89
N TRP A 100 0.51 5.87 19.38
CA TRP A 100 0.49 5.30 20.73
C TRP A 100 1.39 6.05 21.72
N GLY A 101 1.96 7.18 21.31
CA GLY A 101 2.87 7.98 22.14
C GLY A 101 4.28 7.38 22.28
N VAL A 102 4.64 6.39 21.47
CA VAL A 102 5.99 5.81 21.44
C VAL A 102 6.83 6.59 20.43
N THR A 103 7.82 7.33 20.93
CA THR A 103 8.62 8.27 20.14
C THR A 103 10.02 7.73 19.78
N ASP A 104 10.45 6.65 20.40
CA ASP A 104 11.77 6.03 20.27
C ASP A 104 11.73 4.67 19.54
N PHE A 105 10.69 4.42 18.75
CA PHE A 105 10.52 3.16 18.04
C PHE A 105 11.55 3.00 16.91
N GLY A 106 12.48 2.08 17.10
CA GLY A 106 13.50 1.70 16.13
C GLY A 106 14.61 2.74 15.93
N PRO A 107 15.61 2.46 15.06
CA PRO A 107 16.72 3.37 14.83
C PRO A 107 16.23 4.70 14.24
N GLU A 108 16.91 5.79 14.59
CA GLU A 108 16.67 7.10 14.00
C GLU A 108 16.92 7.03 12.49
N ARG A 109 15.86 7.20 11.71
CA ARG A 109 15.91 7.44 10.27
C ARG A 109 14.96 8.57 9.97
N GLU A 110 15.33 9.45 9.08
CA GLU A 110 14.42 10.50 8.62
C GLU A 110 13.11 9.88 8.15
N LEU A 111 11.97 10.39 8.65
CA LEU A 111 10.63 9.94 8.24
C LEU A 111 10.34 10.31 6.78
N THR A 112 11.04 11.33 6.28
CA THR A 112 11.00 11.80 4.90
C THR A 112 12.43 11.97 4.43
N GLY A 113 12.96 10.99 3.72
CA GLY A 113 14.24 11.16 3.02
C GLY A 113 13.97 11.48 1.55
N PRO A 114 14.73 12.38 0.88
CA PRO A 114 14.81 12.33 -0.55
C PRO A 114 15.24 10.90 -0.89
N GLY A 115 14.47 10.23 -1.73
CA GLY A 115 14.84 8.91 -2.18
C GLY A 115 16.27 8.94 -2.68
N ALA A 116 17.18 8.34 -1.92
CA ALA A 116 18.45 7.96 -2.47
C ALA A 116 18.15 6.80 -3.42
N PHE A 117 18.02 7.11 -4.70
CA PHE A 117 18.14 6.15 -5.77
C PHE A 117 19.63 5.94 -6.06
#